data_1cc9efef2cc351ebd137993fdb249baf
#
_entry.id   1cc9efef2cc351ebd137993fdb249baf
#
_cell.length_a   1.000
_cell.length_b   1.000
_cell.length_c   1.000
_cell.angle_alpha   90.00
_cell.angle_beta   90.00
_cell.angle_gamma   90.00
#
_symmetry.space_group_name_H-M   'P 1'
#
loop_
_entity.id
_entity.type
_entity.pdbx_description
1 polymer ?
#
loop_
_entity_poly.entity_id
_entity_poly.type
_entity_poly.pdbx_seq_one_letter_code
_entity_poly.pdbx_strand_id
1 'polypeptide(L)'
;MSMGVVVMANNTGGNPNIKDYGWSQSETSTILSAFYWGYVVTLAPAGWAADRFNSKNLLSASLILSGILTMLTEVAADTGGVVLVCAFRVVMGLSQGFVFPCTHSLLAKWIPPKENAVLGTAVYSGDQLGTVIAMMTSGALAESAVGWPFIFYFFGGLSILWGVILFWFGWNTPSEHKHISGAELTYIEESCKDVSREQKKFPTPWVSIFTSLPVFALIVATITQNWGFDTLFTESPTYFSNFLGFDIASNGLLSALPYIANIVLSVACSWIVNSVEKKQILSRGALRKVINSIGYWFPAVTLVALGFIPVGDPTAAVILLTVTIGVNGVAVMGFTMNLIDIAPNFSGLMMGVTDCIGTLTSIAAPLYVGAIVKENVSTKGLPE
;
A
#
# COMPACT_ATOMS: atom_id res chain seq x y z
N MET A 1 5.17 -5.97 10.44
CA MET A 1 4.46 -5.62 11.69
C MET A 1 3.27 -6.53 12.00
N SER A 2 2.27 -6.68 11.12
CA SER A 2 1.09 -7.52 11.41
C SER A 2 1.45 -8.96 11.73
N MET A 3 2.29 -9.61 10.93
CA MET A 3 2.83 -10.94 11.23
C MET A 3 3.55 -11.01 12.58
N GLY A 4 4.39 -10.01 12.90
CA GLY A 4 5.09 -9.96 14.18
C GLY A 4 4.13 -9.90 15.37
N VAL A 5 3.05 -9.10 15.27
CA VAL A 5 2.04 -8.99 16.34
C VAL A 5 1.27 -10.31 16.53
N VAL A 6 0.93 -11.00 15.44
CA VAL A 6 0.23 -12.29 15.50
C VAL A 6 1.10 -13.36 16.20
N VAL A 7 2.38 -13.46 15.82
CA VAL A 7 3.33 -14.42 16.44
C VAL A 7 3.61 -14.04 17.89
N MET A 8 3.69 -12.75 18.20
CA MET A 8 3.86 -12.23 19.55
C MET A 8 2.66 -12.54 20.47
N ALA A 9 1.45 -12.55 19.91
CA ALA A 9 0.22 -12.86 20.63
C ALA A 9 0.06 -14.36 20.91
N ASN A 10 0.56 -15.22 20.00
CA ASN A 10 0.47 -16.66 20.12
C ASN A 10 1.67 -17.32 19.43
N ASN A 11 2.66 -17.70 20.22
CA ASN A 11 3.92 -18.29 19.76
C ASN A 11 3.83 -19.81 19.55
N THR A 12 2.66 -20.33 19.15
CA THR A 12 2.48 -21.76 18.86
C THR A 12 3.36 -22.23 17.70
N GLY A 13 4.39 -22.96 17.99
CA GLY A 13 5.38 -23.47 17.03
C GLY A 13 6.69 -22.68 16.93
N GLY A 14 6.82 -21.57 17.69
CA GLY A 14 8.05 -20.80 17.78
C GLY A 14 9.02 -21.31 18.86
N ASN A 15 10.12 -20.58 19.05
CA ASN A 15 11.12 -20.89 20.05
C ASN A 15 10.54 -20.81 21.48
N PRO A 16 10.56 -21.92 22.28
CA PRO A 16 9.96 -21.95 23.62
C PRO A 16 10.64 -21.02 24.64
N ASN A 17 11.83 -20.50 24.35
CA ASN A 17 12.54 -19.53 25.20
C ASN A 17 12.10 -18.08 24.99
N ILE A 18 11.20 -17.83 24.03
CA ILE A 18 10.72 -16.49 23.69
C ILE A 18 9.34 -16.29 24.29
N LYS A 19 9.17 -15.15 24.92
CA LYS A 19 7.96 -14.76 25.64
C LYS A 19 6.73 -14.83 24.73
N ASP A 20 5.69 -15.47 25.21
CA ASP A 20 4.35 -15.46 24.67
C ASP A 20 3.50 -14.54 25.58
N TYR A 21 2.81 -13.57 24.97
CA TYR A 21 1.96 -12.66 25.73
C TYR A 21 0.55 -13.21 25.97
N GLY A 22 0.16 -14.27 25.25
CA GLY A 22 -1.14 -14.92 25.40
C GLY A 22 -2.33 -13.98 25.13
N TRP A 23 -2.16 -13.00 24.25
CA TRP A 23 -3.22 -12.04 23.93
C TRP A 23 -4.39 -12.73 23.23
N SER A 24 -5.59 -12.35 23.64
CA SER A 24 -6.81 -12.82 22.98
C SER A 24 -6.89 -12.33 21.54
N GLN A 25 -7.69 -13.02 20.72
CA GLN A 25 -7.96 -12.62 19.34
C GLN A 25 -8.50 -11.17 19.24
N SER A 26 -9.33 -10.78 20.21
CA SER A 26 -9.89 -9.42 20.28
C SER A 26 -8.81 -8.36 20.55
N GLU A 27 -7.87 -8.63 21.47
CA GLU A 27 -6.75 -7.73 21.77
C GLU A 27 -5.81 -7.61 20.57
N THR A 28 -5.47 -8.73 19.93
CA THR A 28 -4.65 -8.76 18.71
C THR A 28 -5.30 -7.94 17.59
N SER A 29 -6.60 -8.13 17.35
CA SER A 29 -7.35 -7.35 16.36
C SER A 29 -7.39 -5.86 16.69
N THR A 30 -7.50 -5.51 17.98
CA THR A 30 -7.45 -4.12 18.43
C THR A 30 -6.08 -3.49 18.17
N ILE A 31 -4.99 -4.19 18.48
CA ILE A 31 -3.62 -3.73 18.18
C ILE A 31 -3.43 -3.52 16.68
N LEU A 32 -3.91 -4.43 15.84
CA LEU A 32 -3.79 -4.32 14.39
C LEU A 32 -4.60 -3.15 13.83
N SER A 33 -5.82 -2.95 14.32
CA SER A 33 -6.69 -1.86 13.87
C SER A 33 -6.24 -0.48 14.36
N ALA A 34 -5.59 -0.38 15.51
CA ALA A 34 -5.13 0.88 16.11
C ALA A 34 -4.20 1.68 15.16
N PHE A 35 -3.43 0.99 14.32
CA PHE A 35 -2.61 1.63 13.29
C PHE A 35 -3.46 2.44 12.31
N TYR A 36 -4.55 1.88 11.82
CA TYR A 36 -5.39 2.54 10.81
C TYR A 36 -6.11 3.77 11.36
N TRP A 37 -6.39 3.83 12.67
CA TRP A 37 -6.99 5.02 13.28
C TRP A 37 -6.07 6.24 13.18
N GLY A 38 -4.78 6.05 13.50
CA GLY A 38 -3.79 7.11 13.31
C GLY A 38 -3.58 7.46 11.84
N TYR A 39 -3.49 6.43 10.99
CA TYR A 39 -3.22 6.56 9.57
C TYR A 39 -4.27 7.41 8.84
N VAL A 40 -5.55 7.08 9.00
CA VAL A 40 -6.67 7.81 8.37
C VAL A 40 -6.73 9.27 8.78
N VAL A 41 -6.52 9.57 10.08
CA VAL A 41 -6.56 10.95 10.58
C VAL A 41 -5.47 11.82 9.94
N THR A 42 -4.33 11.24 9.61
CA THR A 42 -3.18 12.00 9.11
C THR A 42 -3.15 12.14 7.59
N LEU A 43 -3.73 11.23 6.82
CA LEU A 43 -3.62 11.19 5.36
C LEU A 43 -3.94 12.52 4.66
N ALA A 44 -5.09 13.11 4.94
CA ALA A 44 -5.48 14.37 4.31
C ALA A 44 -4.63 15.58 4.77
N PRO A 45 -4.37 15.78 6.08
CA PRO A 45 -3.41 16.79 6.55
C PRO A 45 -1.99 16.58 6.00
N ALA A 46 -1.53 15.33 5.91
CA ALA A 46 -0.22 14.99 5.37
C ALA A 46 -0.11 15.34 3.89
N GLY A 47 -1.17 15.12 3.12
CA GLY A 47 -1.22 15.53 1.71
C GLY A 47 -1.06 17.03 1.54
N TRP A 48 -1.78 17.81 2.34
CA TRP A 48 -1.63 19.26 2.35
C TRP A 48 -0.22 19.69 2.78
N ALA A 49 0.34 19.04 3.78
CA ALA A 49 1.68 19.33 4.27
C ALA A 49 2.75 18.95 3.25
N ALA A 50 2.60 17.83 2.54
CA ALA A 50 3.52 17.37 1.52
C ALA A 50 3.70 18.38 0.37
N ASP A 51 2.62 19.07 -0.02
CA ASP A 51 2.67 20.05 -1.09
C ASP A 51 3.18 21.43 -0.61
N ARG A 52 3.08 21.72 0.69
CA ARG A 52 3.48 23.00 1.28
C ARG A 52 4.88 23.02 1.86
N PHE A 53 5.32 21.93 2.42
CA PHE A 53 6.59 21.80 3.10
C PHE A 53 7.58 20.94 2.29
N ASN A 54 8.73 20.65 2.88
CA ASN A 54 9.72 19.77 2.27
C ASN A 54 9.27 18.30 2.39
N SER A 55 8.68 17.76 1.31
CA SER A 55 8.14 16.40 1.25
C SER A 55 9.18 15.34 1.60
N LYS A 56 10.44 15.54 1.17
CA LYS A 56 11.57 14.65 1.49
C LYS A 56 11.80 14.56 3.00
N ASN A 57 11.84 15.71 3.69
CA ASN A 57 12.08 15.73 5.13
C ASN A 57 10.93 15.12 5.91
N LEU A 58 9.69 15.38 5.49
CA LEU A 58 8.49 14.76 6.10
C LEU A 58 8.52 13.25 5.93
N LEU A 59 8.83 12.76 4.74
CA LEU A 59 8.96 11.33 4.46
C LEU A 59 10.07 10.68 5.28
N SER A 60 11.25 11.31 5.35
CA SER A 60 12.37 10.80 6.13
C SER A 60 12.03 10.73 7.62
N ALA A 61 11.43 11.79 8.18
CA ALA A 61 11.01 11.83 9.58
C ALA A 61 9.96 10.75 9.90
N SER A 62 9.01 10.56 8.99
CA SER A 62 7.98 9.52 9.07
C SER A 62 8.60 8.11 9.16
N LEU A 63 9.55 7.79 8.28
CA LEU A 63 10.24 6.50 8.25
C LEU A 63 11.08 6.27 9.52
N ILE A 64 11.82 7.29 9.97
CA ILE A 64 12.65 7.19 11.18
C ILE A 64 11.77 7.00 12.41
N LEU A 65 10.72 7.82 12.59
CA LEU A 65 9.84 7.73 13.74
C LEU A 65 9.11 6.37 13.78
N SER A 66 8.56 5.94 12.66
CA SER A 66 7.91 4.64 12.52
C SER A 66 8.88 3.49 12.81
N GLY A 67 10.13 3.57 12.33
CA GLY A 67 11.17 2.58 12.60
C GLY A 67 11.53 2.50 14.09
N ILE A 68 11.70 3.64 14.77
CA ILE A 68 11.98 3.69 16.21
C ILE A 68 10.85 3.04 17.00
N LEU A 69 9.59 3.41 16.73
CA LEU A 69 8.43 2.84 17.41
C LEU A 69 8.29 1.33 17.13
N THR A 70 8.67 0.91 15.91
CA THR A 70 8.69 -0.52 15.57
C THR A 70 9.70 -1.27 16.44
N MET A 71 10.92 -0.78 16.58
CA MET A 71 11.94 -1.42 17.42
C MET A 71 11.56 -1.42 18.91
N LEU A 72 10.83 -0.42 19.37
CA LEU A 72 10.39 -0.29 20.74
C LEU A 72 9.09 -1.06 21.05
N THR A 73 8.51 -1.78 20.08
CA THR A 73 7.23 -2.49 20.28
C THR A 73 7.32 -3.56 21.37
N GLU A 74 8.43 -4.30 21.45
CA GLU A 74 8.67 -5.29 22.51
C GLU A 74 8.71 -4.64 23.89
N VAL A 75 9.46 -3.54 24.03
CA VAL A 75 9.53 -2.78 25.28
C VAL A 75 8.15 -2.23 25.69
N ALA A 76 7.37 -1.76 24.72
CA ALA A 76 6.00 -1.30 24.97
C ALA A 76 5.10 -2.43 25.48
N ALA A 77 5.22 -3.63 24.92
CA ALA A 77 4.47 -4.79 25.37
C ALA A 77 4.85 -5.23 26.77
N ASP A 78 6.13 -5.19 27.11
CA ASP A 78 6.63 -5.55 28.42
C ASP A 78 6.23 -4.58 29.52
N THR A 79 6.20 -3.28 29.22
CA THR A 79 5.98 -2.24 30.23
C THR A 79 4.53 -1.81 30.37
N GLY A 80 3.77 -1.78 29.28
CA GLY A 80 2.39 -1.28 29.26
C GLY A 80 1.37 -2.19 28.57
N GLY A 81 1.76 -3.41 28.21
CA GLY A 81 0.89 -4.40 27.59
C GLY A 81 0.17 -3.89 26.33
N VAL A 82 -1.04 -4.38 26.13
CA VAL A 82 -1.88 -4.07 24.95
C VAL A 82 -2.08 -2.56 24.77
N VAL A 83 -2.31 -1.81 25.86
CA VAL A 83 -2.64 -0.37 25.80
C VAL A 83 -1.47 0.44 25.21
N LEU A 84 -0.25 0.19 25.69
CA LEU A 84 0.92 0.93 25.20
C LEU A 84 1.30 0.53 23.77
N VAL A 85 1.15 -0.74 23.42
CA VAL A 85 1.32 -1.21 22.04
C VAL A 85 0.31 -0.55 21.12
N CYS A 86 -0.98 -0.46 21.51
CA CYS A 86 -1.99 0.28 20.73
C CYS A 86 -1.62 1.75 20.57
N ALA A 87 -1.15 2.41 21.64
CA ALA A 87 -0.70 3.81 21.54
C ALA A 87 0.46 3.97 20.53
N PHE A 88 1.45 3.07 20.57
CA PHE A 88 2.53 3.06 19.59
C PHE A 88 2.01 2.85 18.17
N ARG A 89 1.07 1.93 18.00
CA ARG A 89 0.45 1.67 16.69
C ARG A 89 -0.29 2.90 16.14
N VAL A 90 -1.02 3.63 16.99
CA VAL A 90 -1.67 4.90 16.58
C VAL A 90 -0.61 5.93 16.14
N VAL A 91 0.46 6.13 16.93
CA VAL A 91 1.52 7.08 16.58
C VAL A 91 2.27 6.66 15.30
N MET A 92 2.47 5.35 15.11
CA MET A 92 3.03 4.82 13.84
C MET A 92 2.10 5.12 12.66
N GLY A 93 0.78 4.94 12.83
CA GLY A 93 -0.21 5.29 11.83
C GLY A 93 -0.18 6.78 11.49
N LEU A 94 -0.18 7.66 12.51
CA LEU A 94 -0.04 9.10 12.34
C LEU A 94 1.23 9.46 11.55
N SER A 95 2.33 8.77 11.82
CA SER A 95 3.59 8.96 11.12
C SER A 95 3.52 8.46 9.68
N GLN A 96 3.06 7.24 9.45
CA GLN A 96 3.07 6.61 8.12
C GLN A 96 2.02 7.19 7.16
N GLY A 97 1.03 7.92 7.65
CA GLY A 97 0.10 8.69 6.81
C GLY A 97 0.78 9.73 5.91
N PHE A 98 2.03 10.09 6.18
CA PHE A 98 2.84 10.96 5.31
C PHE A 98 3.47 10.22 4.11
N VAL A 99 3.61 8.89 4.14
CA VAL A 99 4.42 8.15 3.17
C VAL A 99 3.90 8.32 1.75
N PHE A 100 2.66 7.94 1.48
CA PHE A 100 2.09 8.04 0.13
C PHE A 100 1.92 9.48 -0.37
N PRO A 101 1.37 10.43 0.41
CA PRO A 101 1.26 11.81 -0.03
C PRO A 101 2.60 12.47 -0.34
N CYS A 102 3.62 12.25 0.52
CA CYS A 102 4.96 12.80 0.29
C CYS A 102 5.63 12.16 -0.93
N THR A 103 5.49 10.85 -1.10
CA THR A 103 6.00 10.15 -2.29
C THR A 103 5.35 10.72 -3.55
N HIS A 104 4.02 10.90 -3.54
CA HIS A 104 3.29 11.44 -4.68
C HIS A 104 3.70 12.88 -5.02
N SER A 105 3.87 13.72 -4.00
CA SER A 105 4.39 15.10 -4.15
C SER A 105 5.83 15.11 -4.71
N LEU A 106 6.69 14.17 -4.31
CA LEU A 106 8.03 14.03 -4.87
C LEU A 106 8.00 13.55 -6.33
N LEU A 107 7.18 12.54 -6.65
CA LEU A 107 7.02 12.07 -8.03
C LEU A 107 6.60 13.19 -8.97
N ALA A 108 5.66 14.04 -8.55
CA ALA A 108 5.21 15.19 -9.33
C ALA A 108 6.32 16.22 -9.64
N LYS A 109 7.34 16.32 -8.76
CA LYS A 109 8.47 17.25 -8.92
C LYS A 109 9.61 16.68 -9.76
N TRP A 110 9.82 15.36 -9.69
CA TRP A 110 10.98 14.69 -10.27
C TRP A 110 10.70 13.98 -11.58
N ILE A 111 9.47 13.53 -11.81
CA ILE A 111 9.14 12.70 -12.95
C ILE A 111 8.48 13.53 -14.05
N PRO A 112 9.11 13.62 -15.23
CA PRO A 112 8.46 14.21 -16.41
C PRO A 112 7.14 13.50 -16.74
N PRO A 113 6.07 14.24 -17.10
CA PRO A 113 4.76 13.66 -17.35
C PRO A 113 4.73 12.53 -18.39
N LYS A 114 5.70 12.55 -19.35
CA LYS A 114 5.85 11.49 -20.38
C LYS A 114 6.42 10.18 -19.84
N GLU A 115 7.07 10.20 -18.69
CA GLU A 115 7.72 9.05 -18.06
C GLU A 115 6.98 8.57 -16.81
N ASN A 116 5.90 9.27 -16.43
CA ASN A 116 5.14 9.03 -15.24
C ASN A 116 4.57 7.59 -15.14
N ALA A 117 4.18 7.01 -16.28
CA ALA A 117 3.66 5.65 -16.30
C ALA A 117 4.73 4.61 -15.89
N VAL A 118 5.97 4.74 -16.35
CA VAL A 118 7.05 3.78 -16.07
C VAL A 118 7.65 4.03 -14.70
N LEU A 119 8.13 5.23 -14.44
CA LEU A 119 8.84 5.55 -13.21
C LEU A 119 7.90 5.56 -12.00
N GLY A 120 6.69 6.10 -12.16
CA GLY A 120 5.68 6.05 -11.11
C GLY A 120 5.29 4.62 -10.76
N THR A 121 5.03 3.77 -11.76
CA THR A 121 4.74 2.36 -11.53
C THR A 121 5.90 1.62 -10.86
N ALA A 122 7.14 1.91 -11.24
CA ALA A 122 8.32 1.32 -10.61
C ALA A 122 8.39 1.66 -9.11
N VAL A 123 8.12 2.92 -8.73
CA VAL A 123 8.10 3.35 -7.32
C VAL A 123 6.98 2.65 -6.56
N TYR A 124 5.77 2.60 -7.09
CA TYR A 124 4.64 1.93 -6.41
C TYR A 124 4.77 0.40 -6.38
N SER A 125 5.47 -0.21 -7.36
CA SER A 125 5.80 -1.64 -7.30
C SER A 125 6.73 -1.99 -6.13
N GLY A 126 7.48 -1.00 -5.61
CA GLY A 126 8.28 -1.15 -4.40
C GLY A 126 7.47 -1.51 -3.16
N ASP A 127 6.22 -1.04 -3.04
CA ASP A 127 5.30 -1.38 -1.96
C ASP A 127 4.95 -2.89 -1.99
N GLN A 128 4.58 -3.38 -3.15
CA GLN A 128 4.27 -4.80 -3.35
C GLN A 128 5.48 -5.70 -3.12
N LEU A 129 6.64 -5.28 -3.63
CA LEU A 129 7.91 -6.00 -3.43
C LEU A 129 8.27 -6.04 -1.93
N GLY A 130 8.13 -4.91 -1.23
CA GLY A 130 8.34 -4.83 0.21
C GLY A 130 7.41 -5.77 0.98
N THR A 131 6.15 -5.85 0.59
CA THR A 131 5.16 -6.75 1.18
C THR A 131 5.56 -8.22 1.00
N VAL A 132 5.93 -8.64 -0.22
CA VAL A 132 6.38 -10.01 -0.51
C VAL A 132 7.62 -10.36 0.32
N ILE A 133 8.63 -9.50 0.32
CA ILE A 133 9.86 -9.70 1.11
C ILE A 133 9.52 -9.80 2.59
N ALA A 134 8.68 -8.90 3.11
CA ALA A 134 8.31 -8.89 4.51
C ALA A 134 7.55 -10.17 4.92
N MET A 135 6.63 -10.67 4.09
CA MET A 135 5.90 -11.91 4.37
C MET A 135 6.85 -13.11 4.43
N MET A 136 7.69 -13.26 3.40
CA MET A 136 8.63 -14.41 3.31
C MET A 136 9.67 -14.40 4.43
N THR A 137 10.24 -13.22 4.71
CA THR A 137 11.30 -13.10 5.72
C THR A 137 10.76 -13.15 7.15
N SER A 138 9.57 -12.61 7.42
CA SER A 138 8.99 -12.61 8.77
C SER A 138 8.74 -14.02 9.29
N GLY A 139 8.28 -14.94 8.43
CA GLY A 139 8.13 -16.36 8.81
C GLY A 139 9.46 -17.00 9.21
N ALA A 140 10.48 -16.87 8.37
CA ALA A 140 11.81 -17.39 8.63
C ALA A 140 12.47 -16.76 9.87
N LEU A 141 12.24 -15.46 10.12
CA LEU A 141 12.77 -14.78 11.30
C LEU A 141 12.05 -15.24 12.58
N ALA A 142 10.73 -15.49 12.52
CA ALA A 142 9.96 -15.99 13.65
C ALA A 142 10.44 -17.38 14.11
N GLU A 143 10.81 -18.26 13.18
CA GLU A 143 11.32 -19.60 13.46
C GLU A 143 12.80 -19.62 13.86
N SER A 144 13.52 -18.51 13.71
CA SER A 144 14.93 -18.41 14.03
C SER A 144 15.22 -18.54 15.54
N ALA A 145 16.46 -18.78 15.91
CA ALA A 145 16.89 -18.84 17.32
C ALA A 145 16.61 -17.53 18.11
N VAL A 146 16.53 -16.38 17.41
CA VAL A 146 16.23 -15.06 18.00
C VAL A 146 14.73 -14.85 18.11
N GLY A 147 13.92 -15.52 17.26
CA GLY A 147 12.46 -15.50 17.25
C GLY A 147 11.82 -14.19 16.80
N TRP A 148 10.53 -14.03 17.15
CA TRP A 148 9.71 -12.93 16.68
C TRP A 148 10.21 -11.51 17.03
N PRO A 149 10.94 -11.23 18.16
CA PRO A 149 11.46 -9.89 18.44
C PRO A 149 12.36 -9.36 17.32
N PHE A 150 13.10 -10.26 16.67
CA PHE A 150 14.01 -9.87 15.59
C PHE A 150 13.29 -9.30 14.37
N ILE A 151 12.03 -9.67 14.14
CA ILE A 151 11.19 -9.07 13.09
C ILE A 151 11.09 -7.55 13.30
N PHE A 152 10.81 -7.12 14.53
CA PHE A 152 10.65 -5.71 14.85
C PHE A 152 11.98 -4.95 14.76
N TYR A 153 13.07 -5.53 15.27
CA TYR A 153 14.40 -4.92 15.18
C TYR A 153 14.90 -4.83 13.74
N PHE A 154 14.73 -5.89 12.96
CA PHE A 154 15.17 -5.93 11.57
C PHE A 154 14.44 -4.90 10.69
N PHE A 155 13.12 -4.94 10.65
CA PHE A 155 12.35 -4.02 9.82
C PHE A 155 12.35 -2.58 10.37
N GLY A 156 12.37 -2.41 11.68
CA GLY A 156 12.52 -1.10 12.31
C GLY A 156 13.87 -0.48 11.99
N GLY A 157 14.95 -1.25 12.11
CA GLY A 157 16.31 -0.82 11.74
C GLY A 157 16.44 -0.47 10.25
N LEU A 158 15.84 -1.28 9.37
CA LEU A 158 15.83 -1.01 7.93
C LEU A 158 15.07 0.27 7.58
N SER A 159 13.94 0.52 8.26
CA SER A 159 13.16 1.76 8.10
C SER A 159 13.94 2.99 8.55
N ILE A 160 14.64 2.93 9.69
CA ILE A 160 15.49 4.01 10.17
C ILE A 160 16.64 4.25 9.20
N LEU A 161 17.33 3.18 8.78
CA LEU A 161 18.45 3.27 7.84
C LEU A 161 18.02 3.97 6.55
N TRP A 162 16.88 3.53 5.96
CA TRP A 162 16.36 4.15 4.75
C TRP A 162 15.92 5.59 4.95
N GLY A 163 15.26 5.90 6.07
CA GLY A 163 14.90 7.27 6.43
C GLY A 163 16.12 8.19 6.57
N VAL A 164 17.21 7.70 7.18
CA VAL A 164 18.48 8.44 7.32
C VAL A 164 19.15 8.62 5.95
N ILE A 165 19.20 7.58 5.11
CA ILE A 165 19.75 7.67 3.75
C ILE A 165 18.95 8.72 2.95
N LEU A 166 17.62 8.68 2.99
CA LEU A 166 16.78 9.64 2.31
C LEU A 166 16.98 11.07 2.84
N PHE A 167 17.19 11.24 4.14
CA PHE A 167 17.44 12.54 4.75
C PHE A 167 18.75 13.17 4.26
N TRP A 168 19.82 12.40 4.19
CA TRP A 168 21.16 12.91 3.83
C TRP A 168 21.38 12.97 2.32
N PHE A 169 20.91 11.99 1.57
CA PHE A 169 21.18 11.83 0.14
C PHE A 169 19.99 12.15 -0.77
N GLY A 170 18.79 12.32 -0.21
CA GLY A 170 17.62 12.73 -0.97
C GLY A 170 17.55 14.25 -1.16
N TRP A 171 16.81 14.69 -2.18
CA TRP A 171 16.58 16.09 -2.51
C TRP A 171 15.10 16.33 -2.73
N ASN A 172 14.57 17.48 -2.30
CA ASN A 172 13.15 17.76 -2.44
C ASN A 172 12.77 18.18 -3.87
N THR A 173 13.69 18.87 -4.55
CA THR A 173 13.51 19.34 -5.91
C THR A 173 14.77 19.07 -6.75
N PRO A 174 14.63 18.90 -8.09
CA PRO A 174 15.79 18.71 -8.97
C PRO A 174 16.81 19.84 -8.87
N SER A 175 16.36 21.09 -8.73
CA SER A 175 17.23 22.28 -8.63
C SER A 175 18.10 22.32 -7.36
N GLU A 176 17.71 21.59 -6.29
CA GLU A 176 18.52 21.45 -5.08
C GLU A 176 19.64 20.41 -5.24
N HIS A 177 19.55 19.54 -6.25
CA HIS A 177 20.46 18.40 -6.42
C HIS A 177 21.83 18.85 -6.94
N LYS A 178 22.89 18.70 -6.12
CA LYS A 178 24.23 19.25 -6.38
C LYS A 178 24.95 18.59 -7.56
N HIS A 179 24.60 17.38 -7.94
CA HIS A 179 25.30 16.56 -8.93
C HIS A 179 24.47 16.26 -10.18
N ILE A 180 23.29 16.89 -10.33
CA ILE A 180 22.48 16.73 -11.54
C ILE A 180 23.17 17.40 -12.72
N SER A 181 23.11 16.78 -13.90
CA SER A 181 23.62 17.42 -15.10
C SER A 181 22.73 18.60 -15.53
N GLY A 182 23.34 19.65 -16.10
CA GLY A 182 22.55 20.81 -16.56
C GLY A 182 21.50 20.44 -17.60
N ALA A 183 21.81 19.48 -18.48
CA ALA A 183 20.87 18.99 -19.49
C ALA A 183 19.66 18.25 -18.86
N GLU A 184 19.92 17.41 -17.87
CA GLU A 184 18.88 16.69 -17.14
C GLU A 184 18.01 17.64 -16.31
N LEU A 185 18.62 18.59 -15.60
CA LEU A 185 17.88 19.61 -14.86
C LEU A 185 16.95 20.40 -15.79
N THR A 186 17.46 20.89 -16.92
CA THR A 186 16.66 21.61 -17.89
C THR A 186 15.53 20.77 -18.43
N TYR A 187 15.78 19.49 -18.74
CA TYR A 187 14.77 18.56 -19.23
C TYR A 187 13.63 18.36 -18.21
N ILE A 188 13.97 18.12 -16.94
CA ILE A 188 12.97 17.94 -15.87
C ILE A 188 12.21 19.24 -15.64
N GLU A 189 12.91 20.36 -15.47
CA GLU A 189 12.28 21.67 -15.22
C GLU A 189 11.38 22.13 -16.37
N GLU A 190 11.79 21.89 -17.62
CA GLU A 190 10.95 22.19 -18.78
C GLU A 190 9.73 21.30 -18.90
N SER A 191 9.88 20.03 -18.52
CA SER A 191 8.78 19.06 -18.55
C SER A 191 7.79 19.27 -17.39
N CYS A 192 8.28 19.74 -16.23
CA CYS A 192 7.50 19.96 -15.00
C CYS A 192 7.27 21.46 -14.70
N LYS A 193 7.32 22.35 -15.71
CA LYS A 193 7.22 23.82 -15.54
C LYS A 193 6.05 24.28 -14.69
N ASP A 194 4.92 23.60 -14.79
CA ASP A 194 3.69 23.94 -14.07
C ASP A 194 3.79 23.62 -12.55
N VAL A 195 4.69 22.71 -12.16
CA VAL A 195 4.87 22.27 -10.76
C VAL A 195 5.89 23.12 -10.00
N SER A 196 6.99 23.50 -10.65
CA SER A 196 8.17 24.05 -9.96
C SER A 196 8.04 25.53 -9.56
N ARG A 197 7.30 26.34 -10.30
CA ARG A 197 7.28 27.79 -10.13
C ARG A 197 6.23 28.34 -9.19
N GLU A 198 5.18 27.58 -8.87
CA GLU A 198 3.99 28.17 -8.28
C GLU A 198 3.46 27.51 -6.99
N GLN A 199 4.03 26.39 -6.53
CA GLN A 199 3.51 25.66 -5.35
C GLN A 199 3.33 26.51 -4.08
N LYS A 200 4.10 27.58 -3.91
CA LYS A 200 4.01 28.45 -2.72
C LYS A 200 3.00 29.61 -2.84
N LYS A 201 2.43 29.87 -4.04
CA LYS A 201 1.67 31.09 -4.30
C LYS A 201 0.15 30.94 -4.29
N PHE A 202 -0.39 29.74 -4.48
CA PHE A 202 -1.85 29.57 -4.53
C PHE A 202 -2.44 29.06 -3.21
N PRO A 203 -3.54 29.67 -2.74
CA PRO A 203 -4.33 29.06 -1.68
C PRO A 203 -4.90 27.74 -2.18
N THR A 204 -4.97 26.76 -1.29
CA THR A 204 -5.52 25.44 -1.64
C THR A 204 -6.98 25.59 -2.09
N PRO A 205 -7.33 25.16 -3.31
CA PRO A 205 -8.67 25.36 -3.87
C PRO A 205 -9.65 24.27 -3.38
N TRP A 206 -9.93 24.23 -2.09
CA TRP A 206 -10.75 23.19 -1.46
C TRP A 206 -12.09 22.97 -2.16
N VAL A 207 -12.81 24.06 -2.46
CA VAL A 207 -14.10 23.97 -3.13
C VAL A 207 -13.98 23.32 -4.50
N SER A 208 -12.99 23.75 -5.29
CA SER A 208 -12.76 23.17 -6.63
C SER A 208 -12.38 21.70 -6.57
N ILE A 209 -11.63 21.28 -5.54
CA ILE A 209 -11.25 19.87 -5.34
C ILE A 209 -12.51 19.02 -5.08
N PHE A 210 -13.35 19.43 -4.14
CA PHE A 210 -14.53 18.65 -3.74
C PHE A 210 -15.73 18.77 -4.71
N THR A 211 -15.74 19.74 -5.61
CA THR A 211 -16.78 19.89 -6.63
C THR A 211 -16.37 19.40 -8.02
N SER A 212 -15.11 18.97 -8.19
CA SER A 212 -14.59 18.51 -9.46
C SER A 212 -15.04 17.08 -9.78
N LEU A 213 -15.75 16.88 -10.90
CA LEU A 213 -16.16 15.56 -11.36
C LEU A 213 -14.99 14.59 -11.59
N PRO A 214 -13.85 15.00 -12.18
CA PRO A 214 -12.66 14.13 -12.26
C PRO A 214 -12.15 13.68 -10.89
N VAL A 215 -12.14 14.55 -9.89
CA VAL A 215 -11.71 14.20 -8.52
C VAL A 215 -12.67 13.20 -7.89
N PHE A 216 -13.99 13.43 -8.05
CA PHE A 216 -14.98 12.48 -7.58
C PHE A 216 -14.82 11.09 -8.23
N ALA A 217 -14.55 11.03 -9.53
CA ALA A 217 -14.27 9.78 -10.21
C ALA A 217 -13.02 9.06 -9.66
N LEU A 218 -11.97 9.81 -9.29
CA LEU A 218 -10.77 9.25 -8.66
C LEU A 218 -11.06 8.73 -7.25
N ILE A 219 -11.87 9.44 -6.46
CA ILE A 219 -12.32 8.97 -5.13
C ILE A 219 -13.06 7.63 -5.27
N VAL A 220 -13.99 7.52 -6.21
CA VAL A 220 -14.73 6.26 -6.45
C VAL A 220 -13.77 5.16 -6.90
N ALA A 221 -12.82 5.46 -7.76
CA ALA A 221 -11.79 4.49 -8.18
C ALA A 221 -10.95 4.01 -6.99
N THR A 222 -10.50 4.92 -6.11
CA THR A 222 -9.72 4.56 -4.91
C THR A 222 -10.54 3.72 -3.93
N ILE A 223 -11.81 4.07 -3.70
CA ILE A 223 -12.75 3.29 -2.88
C ILE A 223 -12.84 1.86 -3.41
N THR A 224 -13.08 1.70 -4.71
CA THR A 224 -13.22 0.39 -5.36
C THR A 224 -11.92 -0.41 -5.30
N GLN A 225 -10.78 0.26 -5.50
CA GLN A 225 -9.46 -0.36 -5.41
C GLN A 225 -9.21 -0.92 -4.01
N ASN A 226 -9.34 -0.08 -3.00
CA ASN A 226 -9.06 -0.48 -1.62
C ASN A 226 -10.02 -1.58 -1.16
N TRP A 227 -11.32 -1.45 -1.46
CA TRP A 227 -12.28 -2.52 -1.16
C TRP A 227 -11.87 -3.87 -1.76
N GLY A 228 -11.62 -3.90 -3.07
CA GLY A 228 -11.29 -5.15 -3.77
C GLY A 228 -9.92 -5.71 -3.37
N PHE A 229 -8.89 -4.86 -3.37
CA PHE A 229 -7.53 -5.27 -3.09
C PHE A 229 -7.36 -5.74 -1.65
N ASP A 230 -7.84 -4.97 -0.68
CA ASP A 230 -7.68 -5.30 0.74
C ASP A 230 -8.52 -6.51 1.15
N THR A 231 -9.72 -6.68 0.56
CA THR A 231 -10.51 -7.90 0.75
C THR A 231 -9.73 -9.11 0.26
N LEU A 232 -9.20 -9.06 -0.95
CA LEU A 232 -8.41 -10.17 -1.50
C LEU A 232 -7.13 -10.41 -0.70
N PHE A 233 -6.49 -9.33 -0.23
CA PHE A 233 -5.29 -9.42 0.58
C PHE A 233 -5.51 -10.13 1.91
N THR A 234 -6.61 -9.82 2.59
CA THR A 234 -6.93 -10.39 3.91
C THR A 234 -7.53 -11.78 3.80
N GLU A 235 -8.37 -12.03 2.80
CA GLU A 235 -9.14 -13.26 2.72
C GLU A 235 -8.46 -14.38 1.89
N SER A 236 -7.50 -14.05 1.01
CA SER A 236 -6.83 -15.09 0.19
C SER A 236 -6.12 -16.17 1.02
N PRO A 237 -5.36 -15.86 2.09
CA PRO A 237 -4.73 -16.89 2.92
C PRO A 237 -5.78 -17.78 3.62
N THR A 238 -6.87 -17.18 4.09
CA THR A 238 -8.00 -17.89 4.72
C THR A 238 -8.69 -18.81 3.72
N TYR A 239 -8.89 -18.32 2.49
CA TYR A 239 -9.46 -19.11 1.40
C TYR A 239 -8.57 -20.31 1.03
N PHE A 240 -7.25 -20.12 0.91
CA PHE A 240 -6.30 -21.18 0.61
C PHE A 240 -6.24 -22.24 1.72
N SER A 241 -6.27 -21.83 2.97
CA SER A 241 -6.24 -22.74 4.12
C SER A 241 -7.57 -23.49 4.30
N ASN A 242 -8.67 -22.75 4.40
CA ASN A 242 -9.94 -23.32 4.84
C ASN A 242 -10.73 -23.99 3.71
N PHE A 243 -10.62 -23.50 2.46
CA PHE A 243 -11.39 -24.02 1.33
C PHE A 243 -10.58 -24.92 0.40
N LEU A 244 -9.29 -24.63 0.20
CA LEU A 244 -8.44 -25.41 -0.68
C LEU A 244 -7.57 -26.43 0.08
N GLY A 245 -7.52 -26.35 1.42
CA GLY A 245 -6.85 -27.33 2.27
C GLY A 245 -5.32 -27.31 2.19
N PHE A 246 -4.71 -26.19 1.79
CA PHE A 246 -3.25 -26.07 1.75
C PHE A 246 -2.65 -25.96 3.16
N ASP A 247 -1.51 -26.60 3.37
CA ASP A 247 -0.72 -26.48 4.59
C ASP A 247 -0.08 -25.09 4.72
N ILE A 248 0.38 -24.73 5.91
CA ILE A 248 0.87 -23.37 6.25
C ILE A 248 2.04 -22.96 5.35
N ALA A 249 2.97 -23.87 5.06
CA ALA A 249 4.13 -23.55 4.24
C ALA A 249 3.76 -23.29 2.77
N SER A 250 2.91 -24.16 2.19
CA SER A 250 2.38 -23.99 0.83
C SER A 250 1.49 -22.75 0.73
N ASN A 251 0.71 -22.45 1.78
CA ASN A 251 -0.15 -21.27 1.83
C ASN A 251 0.67 -19.97 1.76
N GLY A 252 1.79 -19.88 2.48
CA GLY A 252 2.67 -18.70 2.43
C GLY A 252 3.22 -18.41 1.03
N LEU A 253 3.71 -19.45 0.35
CA LEU A 253 4.25 -19.33 -1.02
C LEU A 253 3.14 -18.99 -2.04
N LEU A 254 2.02 -19.70 -1.98
CA LEU A 254 0.89 -19.50 -2.89
C LEU A 254 0.24 -18.12 -2.71
N SER A 255 0.19 -17.62 -1.47
CA SER A 255 -0.30 -16.27 -1.18
C SER A 255 0.63 -15.17 -1.70
N ALA A 256 1.91 -15.44 -1.91
CA ALA A 256 2.85 -14.48 -2.49
C ALA A 256 2.75 -14.40 -4.04
N LEU A 257 2.36 -15.48 -4.72
CA LEU A 257 2.29 -15.54 -6.18
C LEU A 257 1.44 -14.43 -6.83
N PRO A 258 0.24 -14.10 -6.34
CA PRO A 258 -0.56 -13.01 -6.89
C PRO A 258 0.14 -11.66 -6.86
N TYR A 259 0.91 -11.37 -5.81
CA TYR A 259 1.65 -10.11 -5.66
C TYR A 259 2.87 -10.05 -6.55
N ILE A 260 3.57 -11.17 -6.74
CA ILE A 260 4.64 -11.27 -7.74
C ILE A 260 4.09 -11.05 -9.14
N ALA A 261 2.96 -11.66 -9.48
CA ALA A 261 2.28 -11.44 -10.75
C ALA A 261 1.84 -9.97 -10.92
N ASN A 262 1.38 -9.32 -9.85
CA ASN A 262 1.01 -7.91 -9.83
C ASN A 262 2.20 -7.02 -10.21
N ILE A 263 3.37 -7.24 -9.60
CA ILE A 263 4.60 -6.51 -9.92
C ILE A 263 4.99 -6.71 -11.39
N VAL A 264 5.08 -7.97 -11.82
CA VAL A 264 5.53 -8.31 -13.18
C VAL A 264 4.58 -7.72 -14.23
N LEU A 265 3.28 -7.88 -14.06
CA LEU A 265 2.29 -7.37 -15.02
C LEU A 265 2.22 -5.85 -15.01
N SER A 266 2.29 -5.20 -13.84
CA SER A 266 2.30 -3.73 -13.75
C SER A 266 3.52 -3.14 -14.46
N VAL A 267 4.71 -3.69 -14.20
CA VAL A 267 5.94 -3.22 -14.85
C VAL A 267 5.90 -3.50 -16.35
N ALA A 268 5.52 -4.69 -16.80
CA ALA A 268 5.41 -5.02 -18.22
C ALA A 268 4.40 -4.12 -18.93
N CYS A 269 3.22 -3.91 -18.36
CA CYS A 269 2.21 -3.02 -18.92
C CYS A 269 2.66 -1.56 -18.94
N SER A 270 3.47 -1.11 -17.99
CA SER A 270 3.98 0.27 -17.97
C SER A 270 4.81 0.61 -19.21
N TRP A 271 5.58 -0.35 -19.73
CA TRP A 271 6.33 -0.20 -20.97
C TRP A 271 5.42 -0.09 -22.19
N ILE A 272 4.32 -0.86 -22.21
CA ILE A 272 3.31 -0.80 -23.28
C ILE A 272 2.63 0.58 -23.24
N VAL A 273 2.20 1.02 -22.08
CA VAL A 273 1.57 2.33 -21.86
C VAL A 273 2.47 3.47 -22.31
N ASN A 274 3.73 3.45 -21.90
CA ASN A 274 4.73 4.44 -22.32
C ASN A 274 4.92 4.44 -23.85
N SER A 275 4.92 3.26 -24.48
CA SER A 275 5.05 3.17 -25.95
C SER A 275 3.83 3.74 -26.67
N VAL A 276 2.62 3.50 -26.17
CA VAL A 276 1.37 4.07 -26.68
C VAL A 276 1.35 5.59 -26.53
N GLU A 277 1.78 6.09 -25.36
CA GLU A 277 1.85 7.52 -25.06
C GLU A 277 2.90 8.23 -25.94
N LYS A 278 4.10 7.66 -26.12
CA LYS A 278 5.14 8.20 -27.02
C LYS A 278 4.70 8.27 -28.48
N LYS A 279 3.95 7.28 -28.95
CA LYS A 279 3.41 7.25 -30.32
C LYS A 279 2.15 8.10 -30.49
N GLN A 280 1.63 8.72 -29.43
CA GLN A 280 0.41 9.52 -29.43
C GLN A 280 -0.82 8.82 -30.07
N ILE A 281 -0.92 7.49 -29.93
CA ILE A 281 -2.01 6.69 -30.47
C ILE A 281 -3.34 7.04 -29.79
N LEU A 282 -3.29 7.32 -28.48
CA LEU A 282 -4.43 7.75 -27.67
C LEU A 282 -4.09 9.03 -26.90
N SER A 283 -5.09 9.87 -26.66
CA SER A 283 -4.90 10.97 -25.72
C SER A 283 -4.62 10.42 -24.31
N ARG A 284 -3.82 11.14 -23.51
CA ARG A 284 -3.45 10.72 -22.15
C ARG A 284 -4.67 10.35 -21.31
N GLY A 285 -5.73 11.18 -21.34
CA GLY A 285 -6.96 10.91 -20.61
C GLY A 285 -7.69 9.66 -21.11
N ALA A 286 -7.71 9.38 -22.42
CA ALA A 286 -8.29 8.15 -22.96
C ALA A 286 -7.48 6.92 -22.54
N LEU A 287 -6.15 7.02 -22.58
CA LEU A 287 -5.24 5.97 -22.17
C LEU A 287 -5.45 5.60 -20.69
N ARG A 288 -5.54 6.60 -19.79
CA ARG A 288 -5.83 6.39 -18.36
C ARG A 288 -7.16 5.65 -18.14
N LYS A 289 -8.20 6.02 -18.89
CA LYS A 289 -9.52 5.35 -18.82
C LYS A 289 -9.45 3.90 -19.26
N VAL A 290 -8.79 3.61 -20.39
CA VAL A 290 -8.66 2.24 -20.93
C VAL A 290 -7.91 1.36 -19.94
N ILE A 291 -6.78 1.83 -19.42
CA ILE A 291 -5.96 1.08 -18.47
C ILE A 291 -6.73 0.81 -17.18
N ASN A 292 -7.40 1.83 -16.66
CA ASN A 292 -8.23 1.70 -15.47
C ASN A 292 -9.37 0.68 -15.69
N SER A 293 -10.01 0.71 -16.86
CA SER A 293 -11.06 -0.26 -17.21
C SER A 293 -10.52 -1.68 -17.27
N ILE A 294 -9.33 -1.91 -17.84
CA ILE A 294 -8.69 -3.23 -17.85
C ILE A 294 -8.41 -3.67 -16.40
N GLY A 295 -7.82 -2.79 -15.58
CA GLY A 295 -7.45 -3.09 -14.20
C GLY A 295 -8.62 -3.38 -13.26
N TYR A 296 -9.86 -3.02 -13.61
CA TYR A 296 -11.05 -3.28 -12.80
C TYR A 296 -12.01 -4.31 -13.40
N TRP A 297 -12.35 -4.18 -14.69
CA TRP A 297 -13.34 -5.07 -15.31
C TRP A 297 -12.82 -6.49 -15.46
N PHE A 298 -11.54 -6.65 -15.84
CA PHE A 298 -10.97 -7.98 -15.97
C PHE A 298 -10.91 -8.73 -14.62
N PRO A 299 -10.37 -8.14 -13.53
CA PRO A 299 -10.48 -8.73 -12.20
C PRO A 299 -11.91 -9.03 -11.75
N ALA A 300 -12.88 -8.17 -12.05
CA ALA A 300 -14.27 -8.42 -11.71
C ALA A 300 -14.82 -9.67 -12.40
N VAL A 301 -14.56 -9.83 -13.70
CA VAL A 301 -14.98 -11.03 -14.46
C VAL A 301 -14.29 -12.29 -13.92
N THR A 302 -13.00 -12.22 -13.64
CA THR A 302 -12.25 -13.39 -13.11
C THR A 302 -12.69 -13.77 -11.70
N LEU A 303 -13.05 -12.81 -10.84
CA LEU A 303 -13.64 -13.10 -9.53
C LEU A 303 -15.02 -13.77 -9.63
N VAL A 304 -15.85 -13.33 -10.57
CA VAL A 304 -17.13 -14.02 -10.85
C VAL A 304 -16.87 -15.44 -11.32
N ALA A 305 -15.90 -15.64 -12.22
CA ALA A 305 -15.51 -16.96 -12.70
C ALA A 305 -14.99 -17.87 -11.58
N LEU A 306 -14.27 -17.31 -10.58
CA LEU A 306 -13.80 -18.04 -9.41
C LEU A 306 -14.96 -18.70 -8.63
N GLY A 307 -16.11 -18.04 -8.56
CA GLY A 307 -17.30 -18.59 -7.90
C GLY A 307 -17.91 -19.83 -8.60
N PHE A 308 -17.51 -20.10 -9.83
CA PHE A 308 -17.97 -21.28 -10.59
C PHE A 308 -16.95 -22.42 -10.62
N ILE A 309 -15.77 -22.27 -10.01
CA ILE A 309 -14.77 -23.34 -9.94
C ILE A 309 -15.26 -24.40 -8.95
N PRO A 310 -15.24 -25.70 -9.34
CA PRO A 310 -15.54 -26.78 -8.42
C PRO A 310 -14.56 -26.80 -7.23
N VAL A 311 -15.06 -27.09 -6.03
CA VAL A 311 -14.28 -27.18 -4.78
C VAL A 311 -13.10 -28.17 -4.86
N GLY A 312 -13.10 -29.06 -5.84
CA GLY A 312 -12.06 -30.07 -6.05
C GLY A 312 -10.89 -29.64 -6.95
N ASP A 313 -10.85 -28.39 -7.46
CA ASP A 313 -9.75 -27.92 -8.32
C ASP A 313 -9.02 -26.70 -7.71
N PRO A 314 -8.12 -26.95 -6.73
CA PRO A 314 -7.36 -25.88 -6.08
C PRO A 314 -6.41 -25.16 -7.04
N THR A 315 -5.89 -25.85 -8.07
CA THR A 315 -4.93 -25.27 -9.02
C THR A 315 -5.58 -24.18 -9.87
N ALA A 316 -6.79 -24.43 -10.38
CA ALA A 316 -7.53 -23.45 -11.14
C ALA A 316 -7.87 -22.20 -10.31
N ALA A 317 -8.24 -22.38 -9.04
CA ALA A 317 -8.52 -21.28 -8.12
C ALA A 317 -7.28 -20.39 -7.87
N VAL A 318 -6.12 -21.00 -7.62
CA VAL A 318 -4.85 -20.28 -7.42
C VAL A 318 -4.44 -19.51 -8.67
N ILE A 319 -4.52 -20.14 -9.84
CA ILE A 319 -4.20 -19.48 -11.12
C ILE A 319 -5.12 -18.29 -11.34
N LEU A 320 -6.42 -18.47 -11.14
CA LEU A 320 -7.41 -17.42 -11.39
C LEU A 320 -7.22 -16.23 -10.43
N LEU A 321 -6.98 -16.49 -9.14
CA LEU A 321 -6.65 -15.44 -8.15
C LEU A 321 -5.34 -14.73 -8.49
N THR A 322 -4.33 -15.47 -8.93
CA THR A 322 -3.04 -14.90 -9.35
C THR A 322 -3.22 -13.96 -10.53
N VAL A 323 -4.00 -14.35 -11.53
CA VAL A 323 -4.28 -13.51 -12.69
C VAL A 323 -5.14 -12.31 -12.30
N THR A 324 -6.14 -12.49 -11.42
CA THR A 324 -7.00 -11.43 -10.92
C THR A 324 -6.22 -10.31 -10.24
N ILE A 325 -5.43 -10.66 -9.23
CA ILE A 325 -4.63 -9.68 -8.47
C ILE A 325 -3.49 -9.13 -9.35
N GLY A 326 -2.92 -9.98 -10.20
CA GLY A 326 -1.87 -9.56 -11.13
C GLY A 326 -2.32 -8.47 -12.09
N VAL A 327 -3.47 -8.64 -12.73
CA VAL A 327 -4.02 -7.65 -13.67
C VAL A 327 -4.53 -6.40 -12.94
N ASN A 328 -5.02 -6.53 -11.71
CA ASN A 328 -5.46 -5.38 -10.92
C ASN A 328 -4.33 -4.34 -10.72
N GLY A 329 -3.08 -4.78 -10.60
CA GLY A 329 -1.94 -3.88 -10.48
C GLY A 329 -1.78 -2.87 -11.62
N VAL A 330 -2.31 -3.18 -12.80
CA VAL A 330 -2.30 -2.28 -13.96
C VAL A 330 -3.12 -1.00 -13.69
N ALA A 331 -4.12 -1.05 -12.80
CA ALA A 331 -4.96 0.10 -12.45
C ALA A 331 -4.17 1.27 -11.84
N VAL A 332 -3.03 1.02 -11.19
CA VAL A 332 -2.14 2.07 -10.64
C VAL A 332 -1.75 3.10 -11.71
N MET A 333 -1.46 2.66 -12.92
CA MET A 333 -1.14 3.56 -14.05
C MET A 333 -2.37 4.35 -14.52
N GLY A 334 -3.56 3.86 -14.26
CA GLY A 334 -4.82 4.51 -14.58
C GLY A 334 -5.12 5.63 -13.58
N PHE A 335 -5.67 5.28 -12.41
CA PHE A 335 -6.20 6.28 -11.48
C PHE A 335 -5.13 6.94 -10.61
N THR A 336 -4.13 6.20 -10.09
CA THR A 336 -3.13 6.76 -9.16
C THR A 336 -2.24 7.79 -9.87
N MET A 337 -1.71 7.45 -11.05
CA MET A 337 -0.89 8.39 -11.81
C MET A 337 -1.72 9.57 -12.36
N ASN A 338 -3.02 9.41 -12.54
CA ASN A 338 -3.91 10.47 -12.99
C ASN A 338 -4.09 11.60 -11.95
N LEU A 339 -3.84 11.34 -10.66
CA LEU A 339 -3.80 12.38 -9.61
C LEU A 339 -2.74 13.45 -9.92
N ILE A 340 -1.56 13.02 -10.41
CA ILE A 340 -0.50 13.94 -10.83
C ILE A 340 -0.90 14.67 -12.12
N ASP A 341 -1.51 13.95 -13.06
CA ASP A 341 -1.90 14.53 -14.35
C ASP A 341 -2.98 15.62 -14.21
N ILE A 342 -3.90 15.47 -13.25
CA ILE A 342 -5.02 16.43 -13.02
C ILE A 342 -4.58 17.62 -12.19
N ALA A 343 -3.80 17.40 -11.14
CA ALA A 343 -3.44 18.45 -10.18
C ALA A 343 -1.98 18.31 -9.73
N PRO A 344 -1.00 18.56 -10.60
CA PRO A 344 0.41 18.36 -10.28
C PRO A 344 0.88 19.19 -9.08
N ASN A 345 0.37 20.41 -8.91
CA ASN A 345 0.69 21.29 -7.79
C ASN A 345 0.05 20.87 -6.45
N PHE A 346 -0.95 20.02 -6.49
CA PHE A 346 -1.69 19.51 -5.33
C PHE A 346 -1.73 17.98 -5.30
N SER A 347 -0.74 17.33 -5.91
CA SER A 347 -0.71 15.88 -6.08
C SER A 347 -0.64 15.13 -4.75
N GLY A 348 0.11 15.64 -3.78
CA GLY A 348 0.17 15.09 -2.42
C GLY A 348 -1.17 15.24 -1.69
N LEU A 349 -1.81 16.41 -1.80
CA LEU A 349 -3.13 16.64 -1.22
C LEU A 349 -4.19 15.74 -1.84
N MET A 350 -4.19 15.63 -3.17
CA MET A 350 -5.10 14.75 -3.90
C MET A 350 -4.95 13.29 -3.47
N MET A 351 -3.71 12.81 -3.35
CA MET A 351 -3.42 11.46 -2.84
C MET A 351 -3.91 11.31 -1.40
N GLY A 352 -3.59 12.25 -0.52
CA GLY A 352 -4.01 12.19 0.89
C GLY A 352 -5.53 12.18 1.08
N VAL A 353 -6.27 12.97 0.29
CA VAL A 353 -7.74 13.03 0.37
C VAL A 353 -8.38 11.75 -0.21
N THR A 354 -7.95 11.30 -1.39
CA THR A 354 -8.52 10.11 -2.02
C THR A 354 -8.21 8.85 -1.21
N ASP A 355 -6.99 8.72 -0.69
CA ASP A 355 -6.57 7.58 0.10
C ASP A 355 -7.20 7.57 1.51
N CYS A 356 -7.41 8.74 2.11
CA CYS A 356 -8.15 8.86 3.36
C CYS A 356 -9.56 8.26 3.25
N ILE A 357 -10.28 8.59 2.18
CA ILE A 357 -11.63 8.07 1.93
C ILE A 357 -11.56 6.57 1.57
N GLY A 358 -10.59 6.18 0.75
CA GLY A 358 -10.36 4.79 0.37
C GLY A 358 -10.06 3.88 1.56
N THR A 359 -9.21 4.31 2.48
CA THR A 359 -8.82 3.52 3.67
C THR A 359 -10.00 3.26 4.62
N LEU A 360 -11.01 4.14 4.66
CA LEU A 360 -12.24 3.86 5.41
C LEU A 360 -12.95 2.60 4.90
N THR A 361 -12.90 2.35 3.60
CA THR A 361 -13.49 1.14 3.00
C THR A 361 -12.66 -0.11 3.26
N SER A 362 -11.34 0.00 3.39
CA SER A 362 -10.45 -1.09 3.79
C SER A 362 -10.76 -1.60 5.21
N ILE A 363 -11.22 -0.71 6.09
CA ILE A 363 -11.67 -1.09 7.44
C ILE A 363 -13.04 -1.80 7.37
N ALA A 364 -13.94 -1.35 6.50
CA ALA A 364 -15.29 -1.87 6.40
C ALA A 364 -15.38 -3.23 5.68
N ALA A 365 -14.51 -3.47 4.68
CA ALA A 365 -14.59 -4.65 3.83
C ALA A 365 -14.43 -5.99 4.58
N PRO A 366 -13.42 -6.21 5.43
CA PRO A 366 -13.29 -7.46 6.21
C PRO A 366 -14.44 -7.67 7.19
N LEU A 367 -14.99 -6.60 7.76
CA LEU A 367 -16.15 -6.68 8.66
C LEU A 367 -17.40 -7.17 7.91
N TYR A 368 -17.60 -6.67 6.70
CA TYR A 368 -18.71 -7.09 5.84
C TYR A 368 -18.58 -8.56 5.42
N VAL A 369 -17.38 -9.00 5.00
CA VAL A 369 -17.11 -10.39 4.66
C VAL A 369 -17.35 -11.30 5.86
N GLY A 370 -16.83 -10.92 7.03
CA GLY A 370 -17.04 -11.70 8.28
C GLY A 370 -18.51 -11.85 8.68
N ALA A 371 -19.33 -10.82 8.45
CA ALA A 371 -20.77 -10.87 8.72
C ALA A 371 -21.48 -11.85 7.76
N ILE A 372 -21.22 -11.77 6.45
CA ILE A 372 -21.84 -12.65 5.45
C ILE A 372 -21.41 -14.10 5.62
N VAL A 373 -20.14 -14.36 5.87
CA VAL A 373 -19.64 -15.74 6.02
C VAL A 373 -20.26 -16.40 7.24
N LYS A 374 -20.37 -15.69 8.38
CA LYS A 374 -21.05 -16.22 9.59
C LYS A 374 -22.52 -16.55 9.33
N GLU A 375 -23.23 -15.69 8.62
CA GLU A 375 -24.65 -15.90 8.32
C GLU A 375 -24.87 -17.12 7.42
N ASN A 376 -24.04 -17.32 6.41
CA ASN A 376 -24.12 -18.46 5.50
C ASN A 376 -23.72 -19.81 6.15
N VAL A 377 -22.80 -19.79 7.10
CA VAL A 377 -22.42 -21.00 7.86
C VAL A 377 -23.55 -21.39 8.83
N SER A 378 -24.18 -20.41 9.47
CA SER A 378 -25.32 -20.64 10.37
C SER A 378 -26.56 -21.17 9.63
N THR A 379 -26.79 -20.73 8.39
CA THR A 379 -27.99 -21.15 7.59
C THR A 379 -27.83 -22.48 6.88
N LYS A 380 -26.61 -22.97 6.63
CA LYS A 380 -26.35 -24.23 5.89
C LYS A 380 -26.14 -25.47 6.76
N GLY A 381 -26.24 -25.34 8.10
CA GLY A 381 -26.24 -26.50 9.01
C GLY A 381 -25.11 -27.49 8.69
N LEU A 382 -23.86 -27.06 8.67
CA LEU A 382 -22.73 -27.99 8.64
C LEU A 382 -22.74 -28.76 9.97
N PRO A 383 -22.70 -30.08 9.97
CA PRO A 383 -22.63 -30.87 11.21
C PRO A 383 -21.36 -30.51 11.97
N GLU A 384 -21.50 -30.48 13.30
CA GLU A 384 -20.42 -30.28 14.27
C GLU A 384 -19.25 -31.25 14.11
#